data_ff3af901701923c0ee7e0e806161b3ae
#
_entry.id   ff3af901701923c0ee7e0e806161b3ae
#
_cell.length_a   1.000
_cell.length_b   1.000
_cell.length_c   1.000
_cell.angle_alpha   90.00
_cell.angle_beta   90.00
_cell.angle_gamma   90.00
#
_symmetry.space_group_name_H-M   'P 1'
#
loop_
_entity.id
_entity.type
_entity.pdbx_description
1 polymer ?
#
loop_
_entity_poly.entity_id
_entity_poly.type
_entity_poly.pdbx_seq_one_letter_code
_entity_poly.pdbx_strand_id
1 'polypeptide(L)'
;PITFTPYLGIRSSRQMAPEEYAKKIINNEIVAVIEGQAEFGPRALGNRSLLCLPTDANIKKLNIIKDRDKDSWRPYAPICQKEEADKWFHITKACPYMLHIAKIKSGPFNTYDNSARLQIIDRNSNTFLWSVLDMLRQSGHSILINTSLNSKGKPIVNTVDDFKEIQIHDGLCY
;
A
#
# COMPACT_ATOMS: atom_id res chain seq x y z
N PRO A 1 12.48 -18.17 19.88
CA PRO A 1 11.17 -17.61 19.61
C PRO A 1 10.88 -17.66 18.11
N ILE A 2 9.75 -18.24 17.72
CA ILE A 2 9.31 -18.22 16.31
C ILE A 2 8.84 -16.79 16.02
N THR A 3 9.54 -16.10 15.15
CA THR A 3 9.11 -14.77 14.70
C THR A 3 8.09 -14.98 13.60
N PHE A 4 6.85 -14.57 13.82
CA PHE A 4 5.82 -14.62 12.78
C PHE A 4 6.15 -13.59 11.68
N THR A 5 6.11 -14.04 10.43
CA THR A 5 6.21 -13.17 9.25
C THR A 5 5.24 -13.67 8.18
N PRO A 6 4.50 -12.79 7.51
CA PRO A 6 3.68 -13.16 6.36
C PRO A 6 4.48 -13.23 5.05
N TYR A 7 5.74 -12.81 5.04
CA TYR A 7 6.58 -12.74 3.83
C TYR A 7 7.29 -14.08 3.59
N LEU A 8 6.52 -15.07 3.12
CA LEU A 8 6.96 -16.45 2.92
C LEU A 8 6.92 -16.90 1.46
N GLY A 9 6.41 -16.06 0.55
CA GLY A 9 6.27 -16.38 -0.85
C GLY A 9 7.56 -16.23 -1.66
N ILE A 10 7.44 -16.26 -2.98
CA ILE A 10 8.58 -16.17 -3.90
C ILE A 10 9.30 -14.83 -3.71
N ARG A 11 10.62 -14.89 -3.66
CA ARG A 11 11.47 -13.69 -3.65
C ARG A 11 11.61 -13.16 -5.08
N SER A 12 11.23 -11.92 -5.27
CA SER A 12 11.38 -11.18 -6.52
C SER A 12 11.49 -9.69 -6.21
N SER A 13 12.28 -8.96 -6.98
CA SER A 13 12.48 -7.54 -6.77
C SER A 13 12.71 -6.84 -8.11
N ARG A 14 12.17 -5.64 -8.23
CA ARG A 14 12.46 -4.71 -9.34
C ARG A 14 13.80 -4.02 -9.17
N GLN A 15 14.46 -4.20 -8.03
CA GLN A 15 15.75 -3.59 -7.68
C GLN A 15 15.72 -2.05 -7.73
N MET A 16 14.59 -1.46 -7.40
CA MET A 16 14.46 -0.02 -7.20
C MET A 16 14.77 0.34 -5.75
N ALA A 17 15.49 1.44 -5.56
CA ALA A 17 15.78 1.95 -4.22
C ALA A 17 14.51 2.60 -3.60
N PRO A 18 14.37 2.60 -2.25
CA PRO A 18 13.25 3.28 -1.58
C PRO A 18 13.07 4.74 -1.99
N GLU A 19 14.18 5.44 -2.29
CA GLU A 19 14.22 6.83 -2.75
C GLU A 19 13.49 7.01 -4.08
N GLU A 20 13.65 6.09 -5.00
CA GLU A 20 13.01 6.14 -6.32
C GLU A 20 11.50 5.97 -6.20
N TYR A 21 11.06 5.04 -5.34
CA TYR A 21 9.64 4.88 -5.02
C TYR A 21 9.07 6.15 -4.38
N ALA A 22 9.75 6.71 -3.38
CA ALA A 22 9.31 7.92 -2.70
C ALA A 22 9.21 9.10 -3.68
N LYS A 23 10.21 9.30 -4.54
CA LYS A 23 10.21 10.36 -5.57
C LYS A 23 9.01 10.26 -6.51
N LYS A 24 8.71 9.08 -7.02
CA LYS A 24 7.55 8.85 -7.89
C LYS A 24 6.23 9.17 -7.15
N ILE A 25 6.08 8.69 -5.91
CA ILE A 25 4.89 8.93 -5.10
C ILE A 25 4.71 10.44 -4.81
N ILE A 26 5.78 11.18 -4.49
CA ILE A 26 5.75 12.64 -4.27
C ILE A 26 5.27 13.36 -5.53
N ASN A 27 5.63 12.87 -6.71
CA ASN A 27 5.15 13.38 -8.00
C ASN A 27 3.69 12.98 -8.30
N ASN A 28 2.98 12.46 -7.30
CA ASN A 28 1.58 12.01 -7.42
C ASN A 28 1.36 10.85 -8.39
N GLU A 29 2.36 9.98 -8.51
CA GLU A 29 2.28 8.76 -9.32
C GLU A 29 1.77 7.58 -8.48
N ILE A 30 1.13 6.61 -9.16
CA ILE A 30 0.81 5.30 -8.57
C ILE A 30 1.96 4.37 -8.90
N VAL A 31 2.57 3.77 -7.88
CA VAL A 31 3.73 2.89 -8.06
C VAL A 31 3.39 1.44 -7.75
N ALA A 32 3.85 0.54 -8.60
CA ALA A 32 3.80 -0.89 -8.37
C ALA A 32 5.06 -1.33 -7.61
N VAL A 33 4.85 -1.89 -6.43
CA VAL A 33 5.94 -2.43 -5.59
C VAL A 33 6.02 -3.94 -5.77
N ILE A 34 7.21 -4.41 -6.15
CA ILE A 34 7.58 -5.83 -6.16
C ILE A 34 8.96 -5.90 -5.51
N GLU A 35 8.99 -6.18 -4.21
CA GLU A 35 10.21 -6.21 -3.43
C GLU A 35 10.25 -7.39 -2.46
N GLY A 36 11.41 -8.02 -2.34
CA GLY A 36 11.63 -9.12 -1.41
C GLY A 36 10.70 -10.32 -1.62
N GLN A 37 10.34 -10.97 -0.52
CA GLN A 37 9.41 -12.12 -0.55
C GLN A 37 7.97 -11.67 -0.64
N ALA A 38 7.18 -12.34 -1.49
CA ALA A 38 5.75 -12.10 -1.58
C ALA A 38 5.06 -12.40 -0.25
N GLU A 39 3.96 -11.71 0.02
CA GLU A 39 3.09 -11.98 1.14
C GLU A 39 2.35 -13.31 0.93
N PHE A 40 2.28 -14.13 1.97
CA PHE A 40 1.45 -15.33 2.00
C PHE A 40 0.10 -14.98 2.64
N GLY A 41 -0.94 -14.92 1.81
CA GLY A 41 -2.29 -14.58 2.29
C GLY A 41 -3.07 -13.66 1.34
N PRO A 42 -4.28 -13.24 1.73
CA PRO A 42 -5.20 -12.50 0.85
C PRO A 42 -4.93 -11.00 0.79
N ARG A 43 -3.87 -10.50 1.38
CA ARG A 43 -3.58 -9.06 1.48
C ARG A 43 -2.17 -8.75 0.99
N ALA A 44 -2.06 -7.70 0.17
CA ALA A 44 -0.78 -7.09 -0.12
C ALA A 44 -0.36 -6.20 1.06
N LEU A 45 0.83 -6.42 1.57
CA LEU A 45 1.35 -5.78 2.79
C LEU A 45 2.58 -4.92 2.51
N GLY A 46 2.78 -4.53 1.26
CA GLY A 46 3.83 -3.63 0.84
C GLY A 46 4.87 -4.24 -0.10
N ASN A 47 4.94 -5.58 -0.22
CA ASN A 47 5.89 -6.24 -1.12
C ASN A 47 5.29 -6.58 -2.49
N ARG A 48 3.96 -6.64 -2.60
CA ARG A 48 3.21 -6.85 -3.86
C ARG A 48 2.01 -5.90 -3.89
N SER A 49 2.32 -4.61 -3.92
CA SER A 49 1.36 -3.54 -3.66
C SER A 49 1.35 -2.49 -4.76
N LEU A 50 0.21 -1.82 -4.90
CA LEU A 50 0.13 -0.50 -5.50
C LEU A 50 0.09 0.52 -4.36
N LEU A 51 1.01 1.49 -4.40
CA LEU A 51 1.12 2.58 -3.43
C LEU A 51 0.93 3.93 -4.11
N CYS A 52 0.23 4.85 -3.48
CA CYS A 52 0.12 6.23 -3.94
C CYS A 52 -0.33 7.18 -2.81
N LEU A 53 -0.21 8.48 -3.05
CA LEU A 53 -0.84 9.49 -2.21
C LEU A 53 -2.37 9.37 -2.30
N PRO A 54 -3.09 9.59 -1.20
CA PRO A 54 -4.56 9.51 -1.15
C PRO A 54 -5.23 10.78 -1.71
N THR A 55 -4.90 11.13 -2.96
CA THR A 55 -5.52 12.24 -3.70
C THR A 55 -6.73 11.74 -4.50
N ASP A 56 -7.71 12.62 -4.75
CA ASP A 56 -8.87 12.29 -5.58
C ASP A 56 -8.47 11.79 -6.96
N ALA A 57 -7.40 12.38 -7.54
CA ALA A 57 -6.88 11.96 -8.84
C ALA A 57 -6.36 10.51 -8.80
N ASN A 58 -5.60 10.15 -7.77
CA ASN A 58 -5.08 8.79 -7.61
C ASN A 58 -6.19 7.79 -7.28
N ILE A 59 -7.18 8.17 -6.48
CA ILE A 59 -8.34 7.32 -6.19
C ILE A 59 -9.11 7.00 -7.47
N LYS A 60 -9.36 8.00 -8.32
CA LYS A 60 -10.00 7.80 -9.63
C LYS A 60 -9.18 6.87 -10.52
N LYS A 61 -7.87 7.11 -10.64
CA LYS A 61 -6.97 6.22 -11.40
C LYS A 61 -6.95 4.80 -10.85
N LEU A 62 -6.85 4.63 -9.53
CA LEU A 62 -6.91 3.31 -8.89
C LEU A 62 -8.23 2.58 -9.18
N ASN A 63 -9.37 3.29 -9.18
CA ASN A 63 -10.66 2.69 -9.51
C ASN A 63 -10.69 2.16 -10.93
N ILE A 64 -10.10 2.87 -11.89
CA ILE A 64 -9.93 2.40 -13.27
C ILE A 64 -9.02 1.17 -13.31
N ILE A 65 -7.83 1.25 -12.72
CA ILE A 65 -6.86 0.15 -12.68
C ILE A 65 -7.47 -1.12 -12.05
N LYS A 66 -8.30 -0.96 -11.03
CA LYS A 66 -8.93 -2.06 -10.29
C LYS A 66 -10.30 -2.46 -10.84
N ASP A 67 -10.76 -1.85 -11.94
CA ASP A 67 -12.09 -2.05 -12.51
C ASP A 67 -13.19 -1.99 -11.42
N ARG A 68 -13.20 -0.89 -10.67
CA ARG A 68 -14.11 -0.66 -9.53
C ARG A 68 -15.25 0.31 -9.83
N ASP A 69 -15.63 0.52 -11.06
CA ASP A 69 -16.69 1.48 -11.40
C ASP A 69 -18.00 1.22 -10.65
N LYS A 70 -18.34 -0.06 -10.45
CA LYS A 70 -19.52 -0.48 -9.68
C LYS A 70 -19.26 -0.61 -8.17
N ASP A 71 -17.99 -0.67 -7.77
CA ASP A 71 -17.53 -0.92 -6.40
C ASP A 71 -16.74 0.29 -5.84
N SER A 72 -16.94 1.49 -6.37
CA SER A 72 -16.25 2.71 -5.97
C SER A 72 -16.44 3.08 -4.48
N TRP A 73 -17.49 2.54 -3.85
CA TRP A 73 -17.76 2.66 -2.41
C TRP A 73 -16.77 1.90 -1.52
N ARG A 74 -16.04 0.91 -2.06
CA ARG A 74 -15.08 0.12 -1.27
C ARG A 74 -13.84 0.93 -0.96
N PRO A 75 -13.54 1.21 0.33
CA PRO A 75 -12.39 2.01 0.71
C PRO A 75 -11.09 1.29 0.39
N TYR A 76 -10.06 2.06 0.08
CA TYR A 76 -8.68 1.60 0.05
C TYR A 76 -8.08 1.59 1.47
N ALA A 77 -7.09 0.72 1.69
CA ALA A 77 -6.43 0.64 2.97
C ALA A 77 -5.40 1.77 3.12
N PRO A 78 -5.54 2.65 4.13
CA PRO A 78 -4.47 3.58 4.47
C PRO A 78 -3.29 2.86 5.10
N ILE A 79 -2.09 3.37 4.81
CA ILE A 79 -0.84 2.91 5.41
C ILE A 79 -0.04 4.10 5.92
N CYS A 80 0.52 3.98 7.13
CA CYS A 80 1.42 4.95 7.73
C CYS A 80 2.44 4.29 8.65
N GLN A 81 3.46 5.06 9.04
CA GLN A 81 4.33 4.67 10.14
C GLN A 81 3.59 4.75 11.48
N LYS A 82 4.03 3.93 12.44
CA LYS A 82 3.47 3.91 13.81
C LYS A 82 3.55 5.28 14.48
N GLU A 83 4.62 5.99 14.26
CA GLU A 83 4.89 7.32 14.81
C GLU A 83 3.90 8.38 14.32
N GLU A 84 3.30 8.16 13.16
CA GLU A 84 2.34 9.05 12.53
C GLU A 84 0.87 8.64 12.74
N ALA A 85 0.65 7.43 13.27
CA ALA A 85 -0.69 6.84 13.35
C ALA A 85 -1.70 7.67 14.16
N ASP A 86 -1.25 8.31 15.23
CA ASP A 86 -2.12 9.12 16.09
C ASP A 86 -2.71 10.36 15.40
N LYS A 87 -2.05 10.86 14.35
CA LYS A 87 -2.57 11.98 13.55
C LYS A 87 -3.84 11.57 12.78
N TRP A 88 -3.94 10.29 12.40
CA TRP A 88 -4.92 9.81 11.44
C TRP A 88 -6.00 8.93 12.06
N PHE A 89 -5.67 8.15 13.11
CA PHE A 89 -6.52 7.08 13.61
C PHE A 89 -6.64 7.07 15.13
N HIS A 90 -7.76 6.53 15.62
CA HIS A 90 -7.96 6.24 17.04
C HIS A 90 -7.26 4.92 17.46
N ILE A 91 -6.09 4.66 16.90
CA ILE A 91 -5.22 3.53 17.22
C ILE A 91 -3.77 3.91 16.94
N THR A 92 -2.87 3.60 17.86
CA THR A 92 -1.45 3.96 17.78
C THR A 92 -0.50 2.78 17.83
N LYS A 93 -1.03 1.57 18.09
CA LYS A 93 -0.21 0.35 18.06
C LYS A 93 0.10 -0.07 16.63
N ALA A 94 1.27 -0.68 16.42
CA ALA A 94 1.58 -1.32 15.15
C ALA A 94 0.54 -2.41 14.81
N CYS A 95 0.05 -2.40 13.57
CA CYS A 95 -0.82 -3.43 13.01
C CYS A 95 -0.45 -3.65 11.54
N PRO A 96 0.71 -4.29 11.29
CA PRO A 96 1.32 -4.34 9.97
C PRO A 96 0.58 -5.24 8.97
N TYR A 97 -0.36 -6.07 9.43
CA TYR A 97 -0.95 -7.14 8.61
C TYR A 97 -2.39 -6.88 8.18
N MET A 98 -2.87 -5.64 8.25
CA MET A 98 -4.26 -5.25 7.88
C MET A 98 -5.34 -6.08 8.59
N LEU A 99 -5.11 -6.47 9.84
CA LEU A 99 -6.05 -7.26 10.66
C LEU A 99 -6.96 -6.39 11.54
N HIS A 100 -6.73 -5.09 11.55
CA HIS A 100 -7.47 -4.15 12.40
C HIS A 100 -8.24 -3.14 11.57
N ILE A 101 -9.40 -2.78 12.09
CA ILE A 101 -10.18 -1.62 11.63
C ILE A 101 -10.12 -0.59 12.74
N ALA A 102 -9.94 0.67 12.38
CA ALA A 102 -9.98 1.78 13.32
C ALA A 102 -10.78 2.94 12.77
N LYS A 103 -11.32 3.76 13.68
CA LYS A 103 -11.95 5.03 13.33
C LYS A 103 -10.90 6.02 12.85
N ILE A 104 -11.26 6.76 11.82
CA ILE A 104 -10.46 7.83 11.22
C ILE A 104 -10.69 9.11 12.04
N LYS A 105 -9.62 9.78 12.47
CA LYS A 105 -9.68 11.09 13.14
C LYS A 105 -9.76 12.22 12.11
N SER A 106 -8.94 12.08 11.06
CA SER A 106 -8.80 13.08 9.99
C SER A 106 -8.21 12.44 8.75
N GLY A 107 -8.27 13.13 7.63
CA GLY A 107 -7.58 12.71 6.41
C GLY A 107 -8.49 12.59 5.20
N PRO A 108 -7.90 12.28 4.04
CA PRO A 108 -8.57 12.28 2.75
C PRO A 108 -9.36 10.98 2.47
N PHE A 109 -9.68 10.22 3.51
CA PHE A 109 -10.40 8.95 3.37
C PHE A 109 -11.87 9.14 3.63
N ASN A 110 -12.64 9.18 2.56
CA ASN A 110 -14.09 9.28 2.67
C ASN A 110 -14.69 7.86 2.75
N THR A 111 -14.95 7.37 3.95
CA THR A 111 -15.57 6.07 4.20
C THR A 111 -16.93 6.26 4.85
N TYR A 112 -17.87 5.35 4.54
CA TYR A 112 -19.26 5.45 4.97
C TYR A 112 -19.45 5.63 6.48
N ASP A 113 -18.60 4.95 7.28
CA ASP A 113 -18.72 4.91 8.75
C ASP A 113 -17.50 5.54 9.47
N ASN A 114 -16.71 6.33 8.76
CA ASN A 114 -15.44 6.90 9.26
C ASN A 114 -14.49 5.85 9.84
N SER A 115 -14.47 4.66 9.28
CA SER A 115 -13.50 3.63 9.66
C SER A 115 -12.74 3.09 8.44
N ALA A 116 -11.54 2.60 8.68
CA ALA A 116 -10.73 1.96 7.66
C ALA A 116 -10.01 0.73 8.20
N ARG A 117 -9.83 -0.27 7.33
CA ARG A 117 -8.84 -1.32 7.56
C ARG A 117 -7.48 -0.75 7.21
N LEU A 118 -6.61 -0.67 8.18
CA LEU A 118 -5.37 0.07 8.09
C LEU A 118 -4.15 -0.85 8.21
N GLN A 119 -3.03 -0.33 7.72
CA GLN A 119 -1.72 -0.92 7.94
C GLN A 119 -0.85 0.12 8.66
N ILE A 120 -0.49 -0.16 9.92
CA ILE A 120 0.42 0.67 10.69
C ILE A 120 1.69 -0.14 10.92
N ILE A 121 2.78 0.30 10.32
CA ILE A 121 4.05 -0.40 10.37
C ILE A 121 5.04 0.29 11.31
N ASP A 122 5.86 -0.52 11.94
CA ASP A 122 7.10 -0.10 12.56
C ASP A 122 8.30 -0.56 11.70
N ARG A 123 9.50 -0.10 12.09
CA ARG A 123 10.72 -0.38 11.34
C ARG A 123 11.02 -1.87 11.17
N ASN A 124 10.60 -2.69 12.13
CA ASN A 124 10.93 -4.12 12.16
C ASN A 124 9.94 -4.96 11.34
N SER A 125 8.73 -4.47 11.12
CA SER A 125 7.69 -5.22 10.41
C SER A 125 7.90 -5.27 8.90
N ASN A 126 8.41 -4.20 8.31
CA ASN A 126 8.83 -4.14 6.90
C ASN A 126 9.79 -2.96 6.71
N THR A 127 11.10 -3.23 6.75
CA THR A 127 12.15 -2.20 6.68
C THR A 127 12.11 -1.40 5.38
N PHE A 128 11.90 -2.06 4.24
CA PHE A 128 11.83 -1.41 2.94
C PHE A 128 10.68 -0.40 2.90
N LEU A 129 9.46 -0.86 3.21
CA LEU A 129 8.27 -0.03 3.19
C LEU A 129 8.34 1.10 4.23
N TRP A 130 8.91 0.81 5.40
CA TRP A 130 9.15 1.82 6.43
C TRP A 130 10.08 2.92 5.92
N SER A 131 11.15 2.59 5.17
CA SER A 131 12.08 3.56 4.58
C SER A 131 11.38 4.44 3.55
N VAL A 132 10.56 3.89 2.67
CA VAL A 132 9.75 4.67 1.71
C VAL A 132 8.84 5.67 2.45
N LEU A 133 8.13 5.20 3.48
CA LEU A 133 7.24 6.06 4.28
C LEU A 133 8.02 7.15 5.04
N ASP A 134 9.23 6.86 5.51
CA ASP A 134 10.04 7.86 6.23
C ASP A 134 10.48 9.02 5.32
N MET A 135 10.88 8.71 4.09
CA MET A 135 11.21 9.73 3.09
C MET A 135 10.00 10.57 2.72
N LEU A 136 8.84 9.94 2.54
CA LEU A 136 7.59 10.64 2.27
C LEU A 136 7.18 11.53 3.43
N ARG A 137 7.32 11.07 4.67
CA ARG A 137 7.07 11.86 5.88
C ARG A 137 7.94 13.11 5.94
N GLN A 138 9.24 12.99 5.61
CA GLN A 138 10.17 14.13 5.54
C GLN A 138 9.76 15.14 4.46
N SER A 139 9.03 14.71 3.44
CA SER A 139 8.46 15.55 2.38
C SER A 139 7.02 16.02 2.67
N GLY A 140 6.53 15.83 3.91
CA GLY A 140 5.19 16.28 4.32
C GLY A 140 4.06 15.27 4.07
N HIS A 141 4.36 14.05 3.62
CA HIS A 141 3.37 13.03 3.28
C HIS A 141 3.47 11.84 4.24
N SER A 142 2.68 11.80 5.30
CA SER A 142 2.76 10.77 6.33
C SER A 142 1.75 9.63 6.22
N ILE A 143 0.96 9.61 5.12
CA ILE A 143 -0.04 8.57 4.88
C ILE A 143 -0.16 8.26 3.39
N LEU A 144 -0.31 6.98 3.04
CA LEU A 144 -0.52 6.49 1.68
C LEU A 144 -1.76 5.59 1.61
N ILE A 145 -2.16 5.30 0.37
CA ILE A 145 -3.02 4.16 0.02
C ILE A 145 -2.14 2.96 -0.27
N ASN A 146 -2.52 1.79 0.26
CA ASN A 146 -2.00 0.49 -0.12
C ASN A 146 -3.13 -0.40 -0.65
N THR A 147 -2.98 -0.90 -1.87
CA THR A 147 -3.86 -1.91 -2.45
C THR A 147 -3.06 -3.01 -3.15
N SER A 148 -3.68 -4.16 -3.36
CA SER A 148 -3.01 -5.33 -3.96
C SER A 148 -2.57 -5.09 -5.40
N LEU A 149 -1.41 -5.64 -5.77
CA LEU A 149 -0.92 -5.63 -7.14
C LEU A 149 -1.50 -6.82 -7.91
N ASN A 150 -2.67 -6.62 -8.51
CA ASN A 150 -3.37 -7.60 -9.35
C ASN A 150 -4.46 -6.93 -10.18
N SER A 151 -4.86 -7.57 -11.27
CA SER A 151 -6.08 -7.24 -12.00
C SER A 151 -7.30 -7.81 -11.28
N LYS A 152 -8.50 -7.30 -11.61
CA LYS A 152 -9.76 -7.80 -11.05
C LYS A 152 -9.92 -9.31 -11.29
N GLY A 153 -10.27 -10.02 -10.22
CA GLY A 153 -10.50 -11.47 -10.28
C GLY A 153 -9.24 -12.34 -10.44
N LYS A 154 -8.07 -11.73 -10.47
CA LYS A 154 -6.77 -12.45 -10.54
C LYS A 154 -6.09 -12.45 -9.17
N PRO A 155 -5.24 -13.45 -8.89
CA PRO A 155 -4.41 -13.46 -7.69
C PRO A 155 -3.44 -12.27 -7.67
N ILE A 156 -2.89 -11.98 -6.50
CA ILE A 156 -1.78 -11.03 -6.35
C ILE A 156 -0.56 -11.59 -7.08
N VAL A 157 0.16 -10.76 -7.83
CA VAL A 157 1.38 -11.17 -8.53
C VAL A 157 2.43 -11.69 -7.56
N ASN A 158 3.23 -12.65 -7.98
CA ASN A 158 4.34 -13.17 -7.19
C ASN A 158 5.69 -12.62 -7.65
N THR A 159 5.88 -12.45 -8.95
CA THR A 159 7.17 -12.12 -9.57
C THR A 159 7.05 -10.87 -10.46
N VAL A 160 8.21 -10.35 -10.86
CA VAL A 160 8.28 -9.28 -11.87
C VAL A 160 7.74 -9.78 -13.22
N ASP A 161 7.91 -11.07 -13.54
CA ASP A 161 7.44 -11.62 -14.81
C ASP A 161 5.91 -11.75 -14.81
N ASP A 162 5.30 -12.21 -13.71
CA ASP A 162 3.83 -12.19 -13.57
C ASP A 162 3.28 -10.77 -13.76
N PHE A 163 4.02 -9.75 -13.29
CA PHE A 163 3.60 -8.36 -13.43
C PHE A 163 3.62 -7.89 -14.89
N LYS A 164 4.60 -8.31 -15.69
CA LYS A 164 4.67 -7.98 -17.12
C LYS A 164 3.50 -8.57 -17.92
N GLU A 165 2.94 -9.69 -17.46
CA GLU A 165 1.78 -10.33 -18.10
C GLU A 165 0.44 -9.66 -17.75
N ILE A 166 0.43 -8.82 -16.70
CA ILE A 166 -0.79 -8.10 -16.30
C ILE A 166 -0.97 -6.92 -17.25
N GLN A 167 -2.03 -6.94 -18.04
CA GLN A 167 -2.54 -5.75 -18.73
C GLN A 167 -3.15 -4.80 -17.68
N ILE A 168 -2.31 -4.06 -17.01
CA ILE A 168 -2.74 -2.93 -16.19
C ILE A 168 -2.72 -1.72 -17.11
N HIS A 169 -3.91 -1.19 -17.39
CA HIS A 169 -4.12 -0.04 -18.27
C HIS A 169 -3.23 1.16 -17.92
N ASP A 170 -2.94 1.97 -18.94
CA ASP A 170 -2.11 3.18 -18.91
C ASP A 170 -2.28 4.02 -17.64
N GLY A 171 -1.19 4.28 -16.96
CA GLY A 171 -1.13 5.17 -15.78
C GLY A 171 -0.38 4.65 -14.56
N LEU A 172 0.21 3.46 -14.64
CA LEU A 172 1.17 3.00 -13.64
C LEU A 172 2.58 3.41 -14.04
N CYS A 173 3.32 3.98 -13.11
CA CYS A 173 4.76 4.16 -13.27
C CYS A 173 5.46 2.83 -12.95
N TYR A 174 6.13 2.33 -13.97
CA TYR A 174 6.96 1.15 -13.91
C TYR A 174 8.34 1.50 -13.38
#